data_ad59a84301f20824ee5f433997163dc6
#
_entry.id   ad59a84301f20824ee5f433997163dc6
#
_cell.length_a   1.000
_cell.length_b   1.000
_cell.length_c   1.000
_cell.angle_alpha   90.00
_cell.angle_beta   90.00
_cell.angle_gamma   90.00
#
_symmetry.space_group_name_H-M   'P 1'
#
loop_
_entity.id
_entity.type
_entity.pdbx_description
1 polymer ?
#
loop_
_entity_poly.entity_id
_entity_poly.type
_entity_poly.pdbx_seq_one_letter_code
_entity_poly.pdbx_strand_id
1 'polypeptide(L)'
;MITENTIVKVTLGGGEDPMEKLTRLIIERDELLFHVVPELKAEYMLKVGALEHLVWKKRLELSMAKRRLSLIRSYLNRQEEPDSESIEETIRFEYENLLDDLKERNEEIKKLVGLISAEKLSQEDTEEIRSLYTKIVKKLHPDLNPDASIADIALFQKAVEAYKRADIFMIRAIYSSLDFDEPCRVYAESVKAKIAELEQQIEIIRSSYPFDKIPFMQDRNAVRERNAELNEMLDSITEDLEMVNRTIAEVTA
;
A
#
# COMPACT_ATOMS: atom_id res chain seq x y z
N MET A 1 -37.24 -37.21 13.82
CA MET A 1 -37.55 -36.70 12.46
C MET A 1 -36.43 -35.72 12.15
N ILE A 2 -35.45 -36.16 11.40
CA ILE A 2 -34.31 -35.38 10.99
C ILE A 2 -34.72 -34.71 9.67
N THR A 3 -34.84 -33.41 9.66
CA THR A 3 -35.14 -32.63 8.45
C THR A 3 -33.92 -32.64 7.55
N GLU A 4 -34.07 -33.28 6.40
CA GLU A 4 -33.11 -33.26 5.30
C GLU A 4 -32.87 -31.80 4.89
N ASN A 5 -31.60 -31.32 5.09
CA ASN A 5 -31.14 -30.07 4.53
C ASN A 5 -31.01 -30.23 3.02
N THR A 6 -31.98 -29.71 2.31
CA THR A 6 -32.04 -29.68 0.85
C THR A 6 -30.87 -28.81 0.35
N ILE A 7 -29.94 -29.45 -0.32
CA ILE A 7 -28.89 -28.76 -1.11
C ILE A 7 -29.60 -28.11 -2.29
N VAL A 8 -29.96 -26.83 -2.15
CA VAL A 8 -30.53 -26.07 -3.27
C VAL A 8 -29.38 -25.59 -4.14
N LYS A 9 -29.22 -26.27 -5.28
CA LYS A 9 -28.51 -25.71 -6.42
C LYS A 9 -29.34 -24.54 -6.95
N VAL A 10 -29.03 -23.31 -6.51
CA VAL A 10 -29.74 -22.12 -7.00
C VAL A 10 -29.18 -21.79 -8.38
N THR A 11 -29.76 -22.39 -9.41
CA THR A 11 -29.62 -21.93 -10.80
C THR A 11 -30.59 -20.76 -10.97
N LEU A 12 -30.07 -19.54 -10.75
CA LEU A 12 -30.73 -18.32 -11.21
C LEU A 12 -30.47 -18.22 -12.71
N GLY A 13 -31.54 -18.13 -13.50
CA GLY A 13 -31.51 -18.21 -14.95
C GLY A 13 -30.43 -17.39 -15.62
N GLY A 14 -29.60 -18.03 -16.43
CA GLY A 14 -28.69 -17.41 -17.42
C GLY A 14 -27.48 -16.62 -16.90
N GLY A 15 -27.20 -16.58 -15.59
CA GLY A 15 -26.08 -15.86 -14.98
C GLY A 15 -24.99 -16.79 -14.41
N GLU A 16 -23.81 -16.22 -14.18
CA GLU A 16 -22.66 -16.85 -13.49
C GLU A 16 -23.10 -17.47 -12.14
N ASP A 17 -22.59 -18.65 -11.80
CA ASP A 17 -22.82 -19.26 -10.48
C ASP A 17 -22.36 -18.29 -9.37
N PRO A 18 -23.21 -17.99 -8.37
CA PRO A 18 -22.85 -17.08 -7.28
C PRO A 18 -21.55 -17.44 -6.57
N MET A 19 -21.22 -18.74 -6.45
CA MET A 19 -19.97 -19.21 -5.87
C MET A 19 -18.76 -18.93 -6.76
N GLU A 20 -18.92 -19.08 -8.06
CA GLU A 20 -17.86 -18.73 -9.02
C GLU A 20 -17.65 -17.22 -9.04
N LYS A 21 -18.75 -16.44 -9.01
CA LYS A 21 -18.67 -14.97 -8.90
C LYS A 21 -17.96 -14.54 -7.61
N LEU A 22 -18.33 -15.10 -6.47
CA LEU A 22 -17.70 -14.80 -5.18
C LEU A 22 -16.21 -15.14 -5.22
N THR A 23 -15.85 -16.33 -5.69
CA THR A 23 -14.43 -16.72 -5.85
C THR A 23 -13.67 -15.75 -6.74
N ARG A 24 -14.24 -15.38 -7.88
CA ARG A 24 -13.61 -14.44 -8.82
C ARG A 24 -13.37 -13.06 -8.19
N LEU A 25 -14.34 -12.54 -7.43
CA LEU A 25 -14.19 -11.25 -6.75
C LEU A 25 -13.15 -11.29 -5.64
N ILE A 26 -13.05 -12.39 -4.88
CA ILE A 26 -11.97 -12.57 -3.89
C ILE A 26 -10.61 -12.49 -4.57
N ILE A 27 -10.41 -13.26 -5.64
CA ILE A 27 -9.14 -13.27 -6.39
C ILE A 27 -8.83 -11.89 -6.99
N GLU A 28 -9.84 -11.23 -7.58
CA GLU A 28 -9.69 -9.89 -8.15
C GLU A 28 -9.26 -8.87 -7.09
N ARG A 29 -9.91 -8.86 -5.93
CA ARG A 29 -9.53 -7.99 -4.80
C ARG A 29 -8.09 -8.26 -4.35
N ASP A 30 -7.73 -9.52 -4.16
CA ASP A 30 -6.40 -9.91 -3.69
C ASP A 30 -5.32 -9.54 -4.72
N GLU A 31 -5.58 -9.74 -6.01
CA GLU A 31 -4.68 -9.32 -7.08
C GLU A 31 -4.50 -7.81 -7.12
N LEU A 32 -5.59 -7.05 -7.00
CA LEU A 32 -5.51 -5.60 -6.91
C LEU A 32 -4.67 -5.14 -5.72
N LEU A 33 -4.91 -5.70 -4.53
CA LEU A 33 -4.23 -5.28 -3.31
C LEU A 33 -2.76 -5.70 -3.25
N PHE A 34 -2.44 -6.91 -3.72
CA PHE A 34 -1.12 -7.48 -3.49
C PHE A 34 -0.15 -7.27 -4.66
N HIS A 35 -0.66 -7.05 -5.86
CA HIS A 35 0.18 -6.93 -7.06
C HIS A 35 -0.05 -5.60 -7.79
N VAL A 36 -1.29 -5.28 -8.19
CA VAL A 36 -1.55 -4.11 -9.04
C VAL A 36 -1.31 -2.78 -8.30
N VAL A 37 -1.86 -2.64 -7.09
CA VAL A 37 -1.67 -1.41 -6.28
C VAL A 37 -0.20 -1.15 -5.96
N PRO A 38 0.60 -2.12 -5.48
CA PRO A 38 2.03 -1.92 -5.27
C PRO A 38 2.80 -1.56 -6.55
N GLU A 39 2.48 -2.19 -7.69
CA GLU A 39 3.11 -1.85 -8.98
C GLU A 39 2.78 -0.43 -9.43
N LEU A 40 1.52 0.00 -9.36
CA LEU A 40 1.12 1.37 -9.69
C LEU A 40 1.75 2.40 -8.76
N LYS A 41 1.84 2.11 -7.45
CA LYS A 41 2.57 2.96 -6.49
C LYS A 41 4.05 3.08 -6.85
N ALA A 42 4.68 1.97 -7.21
CA ALA A 42 6.07 1.96 -7.63
C ALA A 42 6.28 2.76 -8.92
N GLU A 43 5.39 2.62 -9.91
CA GLU A 43 5.42 3.41 -11.14
C GLU A 43 5.25 4.91 -10.87
N TYR A 44 4.29 5.30 -10.02
CA TYR A 44 4.10 6.69 -9.62
C TYR A 44 5.35 7.25 -8.93
N MET A 45 5.93 6.47 -8.01
CA MET A 45 7.15 6.86 -7.29
C MET A 45 8.31 7.12 -8.25
N LEU A 46 8.50 6.27 -9.26
CA LEU A 46 9.54 6.45 -10.28
C LEU A 46 9.31 7.68 -11.16
N LYS A 47 8.05 7.98 -11.50
CA LYS A 47 7.74 9.08 -12.43
C LYS A 47 7.79 10.45 -11.76
N VAL A 48 7.27 10.56 -10.53
CA VAL A 48 7.07 11.86 -9.85
C VAL A 48 7.25 11.77 -8.34
N GLY A 49 6.77 10.69 -7.72
CA GLY A 49 6.62 10.59 -6.27
C GLY A 49 7.92 10.75 -5.48
N ALA A 50 9.06 10.30 -6.04
CA ALA A 50 10.37 10.46 -5.40
C ALA A 50 10.76 11.95 -5.31
N LEU A 51 10.48 12.72 -6.36
CA LEU A 51 10.77 14.16 -6.38
C LEU A 51 9.80 14.94 -5.48
N GLU A 52 8.51 14.58 -5.47
CA GLU A 52 7.54 15.14 -4.52
C GLU A 52 7.95 14.91 -3.07
N HIS A 53 8.41 13.69 -2.76
CA HIS A 53 8.92 13.36 -1.43
C HIS A 53 10.15 14.19 -1.07
N LEU A 54 11.08 14.39 -2.00
CA LEU A 54 12.27 15.20 -1.79
C LEU A 54 11.92 16.67 -1.52
N VAL A 55 10.99 17.25 -2.29
CA VAL A 55 10.50 18.62 -2.08
C VAL A 55 9.84 18.74 -0.70
N TRP A 56 9.00 17.78 -0.31
CA TRP A 56 8.35 17.77 1.00
C TRP A 56 9.38 17.70 2.15
N LYS A 57 10.36 16.80 2.04
CA LYS A 57 11.46 16.68 3.00
C LYS A 57 12.23 18.00 3.13
N LYS A 58 12.57 18.63 2.02
CA LYS A 58 13.30 19.90 2.02
C LYS A 58 12.48 21.06 2.61
N ARG A 59 11.18 21.10 2.38
CA ARG A 59 10.28 22.05 3.04
C ARG A 59 10.24 21.87 4.55
N LEU A 60 10.23 20.63 5.03
CA LEU A 60 10.31 20.33 6.46
C LEU A 60 11.64 20.82 7.06
N GLU A 61 12.78 20.52 6.40
CA GLU A 61 14.10 20.99 6.80
C GLU A 61 14.14 22.54 6.88
N LEU A 62 13.62 23.25 5.89
CA LEU A 62 13.53 24.69 5.87
C LEU A 62 12.65 25.24 7.00
N SER A 63 11.51 24.61 7.25
CA SER A 63 10.61 25.01 8.35
C SER A 63 11.30 24.88 9.71
N MET A 64 11.99 23.77 9.95
CA MET A 64 12.76 23.54 11.17
C MET A 64 13.90 24.55 11.31
N ALA A 65 14.62 24.86 10.23
CA ALA A 65 15.67 25.87 10.24
C ALA A 65 15.15 27.28 10.54
N LYS A 66 14.02 27.68 9.92
CA LYS A 66 13.35 28.96 10.23
C LYS A 66 12.90 29.02 11.70
N ARG A 67 12.39 27.93 12.24
CA ARG A 67 12.00 27.87 13.65
C ARG A 67 13.21 27.98 14.58
N ARG A 68 14.30 27.27 14.27
CA ARG A 68 15.59 27.37 14.99
C ARG A 68 16.06 28.80 15.05
N LEU A 69 16.11 29.49 13.91
CA LEU A 69 16.51 30.91 13.85
C LEU A 69 15.59 31.79 14.70
N SER A 70 14.28 31.55 14.71
CA SER A 70 13.32 32.26 15.56
C SER A 70 13.61 32.08 17.04
N LEU A 71 13.90 30.86 17.47
CA LEU A 71 14.24 30.56 18.87
C LEU A 71 15.57 31.23 19.29
N ILE A 72 16.61 31.13 18.46
CA ILE A 72 17.89 31.81 18.67
C ILE A 72 17.66 33.33 18.87
N ARG A 73 16.94 33.96 17.95
CA ARG A 73 16.60 35.40 18.05
C ARG A 73 15.85 35.75 19.34
N SER A 74 15.00 34.84 19.83
CA SER A 74 14.29 35.04 21.09
C SER A 74 15.25 35.09 22.30
N TYR A 75 16.29 34.27 22.33
CA TYR A 75 17.36 34.32 23.35
C TYR A 75 18.15 35.63 23.25
N LEU A 76 18.61 35.94 22.06
CA LEU A 76 19.41 37.16 21.82
C LEU A 76 18.63 38.44 22.19
N ASN A 77 17.33 38.52 21.89
CA ASN A 77 16.50 39.66 22.27
C ASN A 77 16.33 39.81 23.79
N ARG A 78 16.49 38.73 24.55
CA ARG A 78 16.51 38.75 26.02
C ARG A 78 17.92 38.98 26.59
N GLN A 79 18.91 39.15 25.74
CA GLN A 79 20.32 39.26 26.10
C GLN A 79 20.86 37.98 26.80
N GLU A 80 20.32 36.82 26.40
CA GLU A 80 20.70 35.50 26.88
C GLU A 80 21.50 34.78 25.80
N GLU A 81 22.42 33.90 26.20
CA GLU A 81 23.10 33.02 25.25
C GLU A 81 22.13 31.94 24.79
N PRO A 82 22.06 31.64 23.45
CA PRO A 82 21.17 30.59 22.94
C PRO A 82 21.55 29.21 23.48
N ASP A 83 20.63 28.59 24.20
CA ASP A 83 20.76 27.21 24.63
C ASP A 83 20.42 26.25 23.50
N SER A 84 21.46 25.71 22.85
CA SER A 84 21.32 24.83 21.70
C SER A 84 20.56 23.55 22.04
N GLU A 85 20.72 22.96 23.23
CA GLU A 85 20.05 21.73 23.65
C GLU A 85 18.55 21.97 23.80
N SER A 86 18.15 23.01 24.53
CA SER A 86 16.77 23.43 24.70
C SER A 86 16.06 23.78 23.38
N ILE A 87 16.78 24.42 22.46
CA ILE A 87 16.27 24.76 21.11
C ILE A 87 16.01 23.48 20.33
N GLU A 88 16.94 22.52 20.30
CA GLU A 88 16.75 21.25 19.56
C GLU A 88 15.67 20.37 20.17
N GLU A 89 15.53 20.36 21.50
CA GLU A 89 14.41 19.66 22.17
C GLU A 89 13.06 20.27 21.79
N THR A 90 12.97 21.60 21.78
CA THR A 90 11.76 22.32 21.36
C THR A 90 11.39 21.98 19.92
N ILE A 91 12.36 22.01 18.99
CA ILE A 91 12.13 21.67 17.59
C ILE A 91 11.70 20.21 17.45
N ARG A 92 12.38 19.28 18.14
CA ARG A 92 12.03 17.87 18.11
C ARG A 92 10.59 17.65 18.58
N PHE A 93 10.16 18.29 19.65
CA PHE A 93 8.82 18.20 20.18
C PHE A 93 7.77 18.79 19.21
N GLU A 94 8.03 20.01 18.70
CA GLU A 94 7.09 20.68 17.79
C GLU A 94 6.91 19.96 16.44
N TYR A 95 7.93 19.22 15.98
CA TYR A 95 7.95 18.55 14.67
C TYR A 95 7.87 17.02 14.77
N GLU A 96 7.65 16.44 15.96
CA GLU A 96 7.65 15.00 16.23
C GLU A 96 6.77 14.23 15.22
N ASN A 97 5.50 14.61 15.08
CA ASN A 97 4.57 13.94 14.16
C ASN A 97 5.06 13.98 12.70
N LEU A 98 5.57 15.15 12.24
CA LEU A 98 6.07 15.29 10.87
C LEU A 98 7.35 14.49 10.62
N LEU A 99 8.18 14.33 11.65
CA LEU A 99 9.39 13.49 11.58
C LEU A 99 9.02 12.00 11.56
N ASP A 100 7.99 11.59 12.26
CA ASP A 100 7.50 10.23 12.24
C ASP A 100 6.82 9.90 10.90
N ASP A 101 5.98 10.79 10.37
CA ASP A 101 5.45 10.69 9.00
C ASP A 101 6.57 10.56 7.95
N LEU A 102 7.68 11.31 8.13
CA LEU A 102 8.85 11.21 7.26
C LEU A 102 9.49 9.82 7.32
N LYS A 103 9.63 9.25 8.52
CA LYS A 103 10.20 7.91 8.71
C LYS A 103 9.32 6.85 8.05
N GLU A 104 8.00 6.88 8.30
CA GLU A 104 7.05 5.93 7.71
C GLU A 104 7.09 5.98 6.18
N ARG A 105 7.07 7.19 5.61
CA ARG A 105 7.14 7.39 4.17
C ARG A 105 8.46 6.91 3.57
N ASN A 106 9.58 7.11 4.25
CA ASN A 106 10.88 6.57 3.84
C ASN A 106 10.88 5.04 3.82
N GLU A 107 10.27 4.39 4.81
CA GLU A 107 10.16 2.92 4.84
C GLU A 107 9.23 2.40 3.73
N GLU A 108 8.13 3.10 3.43
CA GLU A 108 7.28 2.77 2.28
C GLU A 108 8.06 2.86 0.96
N ILE A 109 8.81 3.95 0.77
CA ILE A 109 9.64 4.13 -0.43
C ILE A 109 10.68 3.01 -0.57
N LYS A 110 11.36 2.62 0.51
CA LYS A 110 12.32 1.51 0.49
C LYS A 110 11.65 0.19 0.05
N LYS A 111 10.43 -0.10 0.54
CA LYS A 111 9.66 -1.27 0.12
C LYS A 111 9.33 -1.21 -1.36
N LEU A 112 8.87 -0.06 -1.87
CA LEU A 112 8.55 0.13 -3.29
C LEU A 112 9.80 -0.02 -4.19
N VAL A 113 10.95 0.53 -3.78
CA VAL A 113 12.23 0.35 -4.49
C VAL A 113 12.63 -1.12 -4.51
N GLY A 114 12.43 -1.84 -3.40
CA GLY A 114 12.65 -3.28 -3.34
C GLY A 114 11.79 -4.05 -4.35
N LEU A 115 10.51 -3.68 -4.52
CA LEU A 115 9.62 -4.29 -5.51
C LEU A 115 10.07 -4.03 -6.96
N ILE A 116 10.57 -2.82 -7.25
CA ILE A 116 11.08 -2.46 -8.58
C ILE A 116 12.33 -3.28 -8.92
N SER A 117 13.17 -3.56 -7.92
CA SER A 117 14.43 -4.28 -8.06
C SER A 117 14.28 -5.80 -8.00
N ALA A 118 13.11 -6.29 -7.56
CA ALA A 118 12.84 -7.73 -7.48
C ALA A 118 12.74 -8.33 -8.88
N GLU A 119 13.28 -9.54 -9.03
CA GLU A 119 13.13 -10.31 -10.25
C GLU A 119 11.65 -10.69 -10.43
N LYS A 120 11.04 -10.26 -11.54
CA LYS A 120 9.64 -10.57 -11.83
C LYS A 120 9.52 -12.04 -12.23
N LEU A 121 8.45 -12.68 -11.75
CA LEU A 121 8.09 -14.03 -12.21
C LEU A 121 7.92 -14.04 -13.75
N SER A 122 8.19 -15.19 -14.36
CA SER A 122 7.81 -15.41 -15.76
C SER A 122 6.30 -15.30 -15.93
N GLN A 123 5.85 -15.08 -17.15
CA GLN A 123 4.40 -15.05 -17.42
C GLN A 123 3.75 -16.40 -17.06
N GLU A 124 4.44 -17.51 -17.39
CA GLU A 124 3.98 -18.87 -17.08
C GLU A 124 3.83 -19.07 -15.57
N ASP A 125 4.84 -18.68 -14.77
CA ASP A 125 4.77 -18.78 -13.31
C ASP A 125 3.69 -17.88 -12.72
N THR A 126 3.45 -16.69 -13.31
CA THR A 126 2.39 -15.76 -12.87
C THR A 126 1.00 -16.36 -13.12
N GLU A 127 0.79 -16.98 -14.27
CA GLU A 127 -0.47 -17.66 -14.59
C GLU A 127 -0.68 -18.91 -13.70
N GLU A 128 0.39 -19.67 -13.46
CA GLU A 128 0.35 -20.86 -12.60
C GLU A 128 0.02 -20.49 -11.15
N ILE A 129 0.74 -19.51 -10.55
CA ILE A 129 0.51 -19.12 -9.16
C ILE A 129 -0.91 -18.63 -8.95
N ARG A 130 -1.47 -17.86 -9.92
CA ARG A 130 -2.86 -17.40 -9.89
C ARG A 130 -3.85 -18.56 -9.98
N SER A 131 -3.59 -19.52 -10.86
CA SER A 131 -4.43 -20.72 -11.02
C SER A 131 -4.45 -21.57 -9.75
N LEU A 132 -3.28 -21.84 -9.17
CA LEU A 132 -3.17 -22.63 -7.93
C LEU A 132 -3.80 -21.89 -6.75
N TYR A 133 -3.56 -20.58 -6.61
CA TYR A 133 -4.16 -19.77 -5.55
C TYR A 133 -5.68 -19.75 -5.65
N THR A 134 -6.25 -19.64 -6.87
CA THR A 134 -7.69 -19.74 -7.10
C THR A 134 -8.28 -21.05 -6.55
N LYS A 135 -7.60 -22.16 -6.76
CA LYS A 135 -8.03 -23.48 -6.25
C LYS A 135 -7.92 -23.55 -4.73
N ILE A 136 -6.85 -23.00 -4.15
CA ILE A 136 -6.68 -22.89 -2.70
C ILE A 136 -7.78 -22.03 -2.06
N VAL A 137 -8.09 -20.86 -2.66
CA VAL A 137 -9.19 -20.00 -2.22
C VAL A 137 -10.52 -20.75 -2.22
N LYS A 138 -10.86 -21.45 -3.30
CA LYS A 138 -12.09 -22.28 -3.37
C LYS A 138 -12.18 -23.30 -2.25
N LYS A 139 -11.07 -23.89 -1.82
CA LYS A 139 -11.02 -24.94 -0.80
C LYS A 139 -10.94 -24.41 0.63
N LEU A 140 -10.17 -23.33 0.86
CA LEU A 140 -9.80 -22.92 2.22
C LEU A 140 -10.37 -21.56 2.66
N HIS A 141 -10.88 -20.70 1.73
CA HIS A 141 -11.32 -19.37 2.11
C HIS A 141 -12.52 -19.44 3.07
N PRO A 142 -12.51 -18.74 4.23
CA PRO A 142 -13.57 -18.82 5.22
C PRO A 142 -14.96 -18.43 4.69
N ASP A 143 -15.02 -17.45 3.78
CA ASP A 143 -16.30 -17.04 3.16
C ASP A 143 -16.88 -18.09 2.22
N LEU A 144 -16.03 -18.99 1.71
CA LEU A 144 -16.42 -20.12 0.86
C LEU A 144 -16.61 -21.42 1.68
N ASN A 145 -15.98 -21.51 2.85
CA ASN A 145 -15.99 -22.66 3.73
C ASN A 145 -16.26 -22.22 5.18
N PRO A 146 -17.51 -21.91 5.56
CA PRO A 146 -17.85 -21.45 6.90
C PRO A 146 -17.48 -22.44 8.02
N ASP A 147 -17.39 -23.73 7.68
CA ASP A 147 -17.03 -24.83 8.59
C ASP A 147 -15.52 -25.14 8.59
N ALA A 148 -14.68 -24.26 7.99
CA ALA A 148 -13.24 -24.46 7.94
C ALA A 148 -12.64 -24.61 9.33
N SER A 149 -11.78 -25.61 9.50
CA SER A 149 -11.06 -25.84 10.76
C SER A 149 -10.05 -24.72 11.03
N ILE A 150 -9.58 -24.61 12.28
CA ILE A 150 -8.51 -23.68 12.63
C ILE A 150 -7.24 -23.95 11.80
N ALA A 151 -6.97 -25.24 11.49
CA ALA A 151 -5.85 -25.64 10.66
C ALA A 151 -6.00 -25.14 9.21
N ASP A 152 -7.22 -25.23 8.64
CA ASP A 152 -7.52 -24.74 7.29
C ASP A 152 -7.37 -23.22 7.19
N ILE A 153 -7.87 -22.49 8.20
CA ILE A 153 -7.70 -21.03 8.28
C ILE A 153 -6.22 -20.66 8.36
N ALA A 154 -5.44 -21.35 9.19
CA ALA A 154 -4.00 -21.10 9.29
C ALA A 154 -3.25 -21.43 7.99
N LEU A 155 -3.66 -22.49 7.30
CA LEU A 155 -3.09 -22.86 6.00
C LEU A 155 -3.45 -21.84 4.92
N PHE A 156 -4.69 -21.34 4.94
CA PHE A 156 -5.14 -20.27 4.06
C PHE A 156 -4.33 -18.97 4.28
N GLN A 157 -4.10 -18.57 5.52
CA GLN A 157 -3.26 -17.41 5.82
C GLN A 157 -1.84 -17.54 5.26
N LYS A 158 -1.25 -18.75 5.34
CA LYS A 158 0.05 -19.02 4.70
C LYS A 158 -0.02 -18.91 3.17
N ALA A 159 -1.13 -19.34 2.57
CA ALA A 159 -1.32 -19.20 1.12
C ALA A 159 -1.45 -17.74 0.69
N VAL A 160 -2.18 -16.92 1.47
CA VAL A 160 -2.28 -15.46 1.22
C VAL A 160 -0.90 -14.79 1.29
N GLU A 161 -0.10 -15.10 2.31
CA GLU A 161 1.26 -14.54 2.43
C GLU A 161 2.19 -15.03 1.31
N ALA A 162 2.08 -16.29 0.88
CA ALA A 162 2.85 -16.82 -0.24
C ALA A 162 2.43 -16.14 -1.56
N TYR A 163 1.13 -15.98 -1.80
CA TYR A 163 0.60 -15.30 -2.98
C TYR A 163 1.06 -13.83 -3.04
N LYS A 164 0.96 -13.11 -1.93
CA LYS A 164 1.42 -11.72 -1.79
C LYS A 164 2.91 -11.54 -2.12
N ARG A 165 3.73 -12.55 -1.79
CA ARG A 165 5.18 -12.56 -2.08
C ARG A 165 5.52 -13.14 -3.43
N ALA A 166 4.53 -13.58 -4.20
CA ALA A 166 4.71 -14.33 -5.44
C ALA A 166 5.59 -15.60 -5.27
N ASP A 167 5.47 -16.27 -4.09
CA ASP A 167 6.21 -17.50 -3.77
C ASP A 167 5.51 -18.73 -4.36
N ILE A 168 5.85 -19.03 -5.61
CA ILE A 168 5.26 -20.15 -6.35
C ILE A 168 5.57 -21.50 -5.70
N PHE A 169 6.75 -21.66 -5.07
CA PHE A 169 7.13 -22.91 -4.42
C PHE A 169 6.23 -23.21 -3.21
N MET A 170 5.98 -22.18 -2.39
CA MET A 170 5.09 -22.34 -1.25
C MET A 170 3.65 -22.57 -1.69
N ILE A 171 3.17 -21.88 -2.73
CA ILE A 171 1.82 -22.10 -3.30
C ILE A 171 1.67 -23.53 -3.83
N ARG A 172 2.66 -24.07 -4.56
CA ARG A 172 2.68 -25.47 -5.03
C ARG A 172 2.66 -26.45 -3.85
N ALA A 173 3.45 -26.19 -2.80
CA ALA A 173 3.50 -27.04 -1.61
C ALA A 173 2.14 -27.06 -0.88
N ILE A 174 1.51 -25.91 -0.66
CA ILE A 174 0.19 -25.81 -0.03
C ILE A 174 -0.85 -26.54 -0.90
N TYR A 175 -0.89 -26.27 -2.20
CA TYR A 175 -1.82 -26.91 -3.12
C TYR A 175 -1.70 -28.44 -3.08
N SER A 176 -0.48 -28.96 -3.09
CA SER A 176 -0.22 -30.41 -3.06
C SER A 176 -0.59 -31.09 -1.74
N SER A 177 -0.74 -30.31 -0.66
CA SER A 177 -1.17 -30.82 0.65
C SER A 177 -2.70 -30.89 0.82
N LEU A 178 -3.47 -30.35 -0.13
CA LEU A 178 -4.93 -30.28 -0.06
C LEU A 178 -5.58 -31.49 -0.71
N ASP A 179 -6.63 -31.99 -0.05
CA ASP A 179 -7.57 -32.94 -0.62
C ASP A 179 -8.75 -32.18 -1.26
N PHE A 180 -8.95 -32.37 -2.56
CA PHE A 180 -9.98 -31.68 -3.34
C PHE A 180 -11.27 -32.51 -3.53
N ASP A 181 -11.35 -33.72 -2.97
CA ASP A 181 -12.50 -34.63 -3.17
C ASP A 181 -13.72 -34.26 -2.29
N GLU A 182 -13.53 -33.43 -1.26
CA GLU A 182 -14.65 -32.97 -0.42
C GLU A 182 -15.36 -31.72 -0.99
N PRO A 183 -16.72 -31.77 -1.13
CA PRO A 183 -17.48 -30.63 -1.61
C PRO A 183 -17.57 -29.49 -0.57
N CYS A 184 -17.44 -28.27 -1.05
CA CYS A 184 -17.60 -27.05 -0.27
C CYS A 184 -19.08 -26.82 0.11
N ARG A 185 -19.40 -26.49 1.37
CA ARG A 185 -20.76 -26.20 1.84
C ARG A 185 -20.91 -24.71 2.11
N VAL A 186 -21.82 -24.03 1.41
CA VAL A 186 -22.08 -22.60 1.60
C VAL A 186 -23.58 -22.29 1.67
N TYR A 187 -23.96 -21.31 2.49
CA TYR A 187 -25.32 -20.83 2.65
C TYR A 187 -25.62 -19.69 1.66
N ALA A 188 -26.61 -19.88 0.80
CA ALA A 188 -26.94 -18.98 -0.33
C ALA A 188 -27.24 -17.51 0.04
N GLU A 189 -27.75 -17.22 1.24
CA GLU A 189 -28.10 -15.86 1.66
C GLU A 189 -26.84 -15.03 2.03
N SER A 190 -25.83 -15.66 2.62
CA SER A 190 -24.58 -14.99 2.97
C SER A 190 -23.73 -14.62 1.75
N VAL A 191 -23.82 -15.42 0.67
CA VAL A 191 -23.08 -15.22 -0.57
C VAL A 191 -23.43 -13.90 -1.26
N LYS A 192 -24.72 -13.55 -1.35
CA LYS A 192 -25.14 -12.29 -2.01
C LYS A 192 -24.63 -11.05 -1.29
N ALA A 193 -24.70 -11.06 0.05
CA ALA A 193 -24.20 -9.94 0.85
C ALA A 193 -22.69 -9.80 0.67
N LYS A 194 -21.95 -10.91 0.64
CA LYS A 194 -20.51 -10.93 0.47
C LYS A 194 -20.04 -10.48 -0.92
N ILE A 195 -20.79 -10.87 -1.95
CA ILE A 195 -20.58 -10.37 -3.32
C ILE A 195 -20.71 -8.85 -3.36
N ALA A 196 -21.78 -8.29 -2.78
CA ALA A 196 -21.99 -6.85 -2.78
C ALA A 196 -20.89 -6.10 -1.99
N GLU A 197 -20.45 -6.66 -0.86
CA GLU A 197 -19.32 -6.11 -0.08
C GLU A 197 -18.03 -6.09 -0.89
N LEU A 198 -17.67 -7.19 -1.56
CA LEU A 198 -16.46 -7.28 -2.38
C LEU A 198 -16.52 -6.36 -3.60
N GLU A 199 -17.66 -6.27 -4.29
CA GLU A 199 -17.84 -5.32 -5.38
C GLU A 199 -17.61 -3.88 -4.92
N GLN A 200 -18.13 -3.51 -3.74
CA GLN A 200 -17.88 -2.20 -3.15
C GLN A 200 -16.41 -2.00 -2.78
N GLN A 201 -15.74 -2.99 -2.18
CA GLN A 201 -14.31 -2.92 -1.86
C GLN A 201 -13.46 -2.72 -3.12
N ILE A 202 -13.72 -3.48 -4.18
CA ILE A 202 -13.02 -3.37 -5.47
C ILE A 202 -13.23 -1.99 -6.09
N GLU A 203 -14.46 -1.46 -6.05
CA GLU A 203 -14.75 -0.11 -6.56
C GLU A 203 -14.01 0.97 -5.78
N ILE A 204 -13.96 0.87 -4.45
CA ILE A 204 -13.18 1.78 -3.60
C ILE A 204 -11.69 1.71 -3.97
N ILE A 205 -11.13 0.51 -4.15
CA ILE A 205 -9.73 0.36 -4.55
C ILE A 205 -9.49 1.04 -5.89
N ARG A 206 -10.34 0.80 -6.89
CA ARG A 206 -10.19 1.34 -8.25
C ARG A 206 -10.45 2.83 -8.37
N SER A 207 -11.22 3.43 -7.45
CA SER A 207 -11.49 4.86 -7.42
C SER A 207 -10.52 5.68 -6.55
N SER A 208 -9.64 5.01 -5.80
CA SER A 208 -8.69 5.65 -4.89
C SER A 208 -7.24 5.61 -5.41
N TYR A 209 -6.32 6.25 -4.66
CA TYR A 209 -4.89 6.18 -4.92
C TYR A 209 -4.39 4.72 -4.84
N PRO A 210 -3.60 4.24 -5.82
CA PRO A 210 -2.94 4.99 -6.91
C PRO A 210 -3.69 4.99 -8.25
N PHE A 211 -4.88 4.39 -8.35
CA PHE A 211 -5.62 4.29 -9.61
C PHE A 211 -6.03 5.65 -10.19
N ASP A 212 -6.37 6.61 -9.33
CA ASP A 212 -6.68 7.99 -9.71
C ASP A 212 -5.50 8.71 -10.40
N LYS A 213 -4.27 8.19 -10.25
CA LYS A 213 -3.07 8.73 -10.88
C LYS A 213 -2.76 8.15 -12.26
N ILE A 214 -3.46 7.09 -12.68
CA ILE A 214 -3.19 6.44 -13.99
C ILE A 214 -3.28 7.43 -15.16
N PRO A 215 -4.33 8.26 -15.32
CA PRO A 215 -4.42 9.20 -16.44
C PRO A 215 -3.24 10.18 -16.46
N PHE A 216 -2.84 10.68 -15.29
CA PHE A 216 -1.68 11.56 -15.15
C PHE A 216 -0.38 10.84 -15.52
N MET A 217 -0.17 9.63 -15.02
CA MET A 217 1.04 8.84 -15.30
C MET A 217 1.21 8.48 -16.79
N GLN A 218 0.11 8.37 -17.52
CA GLN A 218 0.11 8.09 -18.96
C GLN A 218 0.38 9.34 -19.80
N ASP A 219 0.13 10.54 -19.27
CA ASP A 219 0.43 11.79 -19.95
C ASP A 219 1.89 12.21 -19.70
N ARG A 220 2.75 11.93 -20.70
CA ARG A 220 4.18 12.25 -20.63
C ARG A 220 4.45 13.75 -20.49
N ASN A 221 3.57 14.60 -21.03
CA ASN A 221 3.76 16.05 -20.93
C ASN A 221 3.41 16.51 -19.51
N ALA A 222 2.29 16.07 -18.95
CA ALA A 222 1.89 16.38 -17.57
C ALA A 222 2.96 15.93 -16.56
N VAL A 223 3.51 14.73 -16.72
CA VAL A 223 4.62 14.22 -15.87
C VAL A 223 5.87 15.10 -16.01
N ARG A 224 6.24 15.49 -17.24
CA ARG A 224 7.42 16.35 -17.47
C ARG A 224 7.24 17.74 -16.88
N GLU A 225 6.08 18.36 -17.08
CA GLU A 225 5.73 19.68 -16.52
C GLU A 225 5.76 19.63 -14.99
N ARG A 226 5.15 18.61 -14.39
CA ARG A 226 5.16 18.43 -12.94
C ARG A 226 6.58 18.27 -12.38
N ASN A 227 7.43 17.49 -13.04
CA ASN A 227 8.83 17.33 -12.61
C ASN A 227 9.61 18.64 -12.77
N ALA A 228 9.36 19.45 -13.80
CA ALA A 228 9.97 20.77 -13.95
C ALA A 228 9.57 21.71 -12.80
N GLU A 229 8.26 21.81 -12.48
CA GLU A 229 7.76 22.59 -11.34
C GLU A 229 8.39 22.16 -10.02
N LEU A 230 8.49 20.84 -9.78
CA LEU A 230 9.07 20.30 -8.55
C LEU A 230 10.56 20.60 -8.44
N ASN A 231 11.31 20.58 -9.54
CA ASN A 231 12.72 20.96 -9.54
C ASN A 231 12.89 22.46 -9.24
N GLU A 232 12.09 23.34 -9.86
CA GLU A 232 12.10 24.77 -9.56
C GLU A 232 11.80 25.03 -8.08
N MET A 233 10.81 24.33 -7.51
CA MET A 233 10.49 24.40 -6.09
C MET A 233 11.66 23.92 -5.22
N LEU A 234 12.32 22.83 -5.61
CA LEU A 234 13.44 22.27 -4.88
C LEU A 234 14.65 23.23 -4.85
N ASP A 235 14.95 23.84 -5.99
CA ASP A 235 16.01 24.83 -6.11
C ASP A 235 15.75 26.04 -5.20
N SER A 236 14.53 26.62 -5.29
CA SER A 236 14.11 27.75 -4.44
C SER A 236 14.16 27.43 -2.94
N ILE A 237 13.70 26.23 -2.53
CA ILE A 237 13.73 25.82 -1.13
C ILE A 237 15.18 25.61 -0.66
N THR A 238 16.04 25.11 -1.53
CA THR A 238 17.46 24.87 -1.22
C THR A 238 18.18 26.19 -1.01
N GLU A 239 17.97 27.19 -1.88
CA GLU A 239 18.50 28.53 -1.72
C GLU A 239 18.02 29.20 -0.41
N ASP A 240 16.71 29.10 -0.11
CA ASP A 240 16.15 29.62 1.13
C ASP A 240 16.79 28.94 2.36
N LEU A 241 16.97 27.63 2.32
CA LEU A 241 17.57 26.86 3.43
C LEU A 241 19.03 27.26 3.65
N GLU A 242 19.79 27.43 2.59
CA GLU A 242 21.17 27.93 2.66
C GLU A 242 21.24 29.33 3.27
N MET A 243 20.33 30.24 2.85
CA MET A 243 20.25 31.59 3.39
C MET A 243 19.93 31.59 4.90
N VAL A 244 18.95 30.80 5.32
CA VAL A 244 18.58 30.66 6.74
C VAL A 244 19.74 30.08 7.57
N ASN A 245 20.40 29.04 7.08
CA ASN A 245 21.53 28.43 7.77
C ASN A 245 22.73 29.38 7.89
N ARG A 246 22.99 30.18 6.84
CA ARG A 246 24.02 31.26 6.88
C ARG A 246 23.67 32.29 7.95
N THR A 247 22.40 32.73 7.99
CA THR A 247 21.97 33.68 9.03
C THR A 247 22.10 33.10 10.43
N ILE A 248 21.77 31.81 10.62
CA ILE A 248 21.97 31.13 11.92
C ILE A 248 23.48 31.21 12.29
N ALA A 249 24.37 30.85 11.39
CA ALA A 249 25.82 30.91 11.65
C ALA A 249 26.31 32.31 12.00
N GLU A 250 25.79 33.34 11.32
CA GLU A 250 26.17 34.76 11.59
C GLU A 250 25.71 35.24 12.96
N VAL A 251 24.49 34.81 13.44
CA VAL A 251 23.96 35.28 14.73
C VAL A 251 24.45 34.46 15.91
N THR A 252 25.11 33.33 15.69
CA THR A 252 25.70 32.46 16.71
C THR A 252 27.20 32.50 16.76
N ALA A 253 27.87 33.25 15.87
CA ALA A 253 29.34 33.54 15.86
C ALA A 253 29.67 34.64 16.87
#